data_1b0034fe1d21bddcd1222e9ba6b6cd94
#
_entry.id   1b0034fe1d21bddcd1222e9ba6b6cd94
#
_cell.length_a   1.000
_cell.length_b   1.000
_cell.length_c   1.000
_cell.angle_alpha   90.00
_cell.angle_beta   90.00
_cell.angle_gamma   90.00
#
_symmetry.space_group_name_H-M   'P 1'
#
loop_
_entity.id
_entity.type
_entity.pdbx_description
1 polymer ?
#
loop_
_entity_poly.entity_id
_entity_poly.type
_entity_poly.pdbx_seq_one_letter_code
_entity_poly.pdbx_strand_id
1 'polypeptide(L)'
;MPAGGGPRTFFHCHPEGEDPGVLLDPDQQVTEPWGEPEHGPCDKCEGSGTTVYECFSCLEAGSDPDCPVCQGRVRFEQTCPTCQGSGEIDRTRRRGIAVFPKREGLYRYLAWKNDAGVEDKVVVELAGELSDDCDLDADHGALLIFPRRLVSVEPLDAESVQAISSRTGEEAE
;
A
#
# COMPACT_ATOMS: atom_id res chain seq x y z
N MET A 1 7.78 -18.27 -23.43
CA MET A 1 6.44 -18.43 -22.85
C MET A 1 6.55 -17.99 -21.40
N PRO A 2 5.99 -16.85 -20.97
CA PRO A 2 5.88 -16.58 -19.56
C PRO A 2 4.84 -17.53 -18.98
N ALA A 3 5.25 -18.32 -18.00
CA ALA A 3 4.36 -19.20 -17.25
C ALA A 3 3.21 -18.36 -16.69
N GLY A 4 1.97 -18.74 -17.04
CA GLY A 4 0.77 -18.14 -16.54
C GLY A 4 0.67 -18.33 -15.02
N GLY A 5 1.22 -17.39 -14.27
CA GLY A 5 0.96 -17.26 -12.85
C GLY A 5 -0.49 -16.84 -12.70
N GLY A 6 -1.34 -17.73 -12.17
CA GLY A 6 -2.68 -17.36 -11.74
C GLY A 6 -2.62 -16.17 -10.78
N PRO A 7 -3.72 -15.47 -10.55
CA PRO A 7 -3.75 -14.33 -9.65
C PRO A 7 -3.21 -14.79 -8.28
N ARG A 8 -2.20 -14.06 -7.79
CA ARG A 8 -1.65 -14.33 -6.46
C ARG A 8 -2.71 -13.99 -5.43
N THR A 9 -2.86 -14.84 -4.43
CA THR A 9 -3.76 -14.63 -3.31
C THR A 9 -2.97 -14.29 -2.04
N PHE A 10 -3.62 -13.53 -1.17
CA PHE A 10 -3.04 -12.98 0.06
C PHE A 10 -4.08 -13.02 1.17
N PHE A 11 -3.64 -12.98 2.40
CA PHE A 11 -4.48 -13.07 3.59
C PHE A 11 -4.46 -11.79 4.39
N HIS A 12 -5.65 -11.31 4.77
CA HIS A 12 -5.89 -10.11 5.56
C HIS A 12 -6.75 -10.46 6.76
N CYS A 13 -6.49 -9.81 7.89
CA CYS A 13 -7.33 -9.91 9.08
C CYS A 13 -8.32 -8.74 9.08
N HIS A 14 -9.62 -9.07 9.14
CA HIS A 14 -10.71 -8.09 9.05
C HIS A 14 -11.67 -8.26 10.24
N PRO A 15 -12.27 -7.18 10.76
CA PRO A 15 -13.27 -7.28 11.83
C PRO A 15 -14.47 -8.12 11.39
N GLU A 16 -14.95 -9.02 12.28
CA GLU A 16 -16.18 -9.74 12.07
C GLU A 16 -17.36 -8.75 12.11
N GLY A 17 -18.31 -8.90 11.20
CA GLY A 17 -19.48 -8.03 11.11
C GLY A 17 -19.32 -6.78 10.25
N GLU A 18 -18.08 -6.46 9.80
CA GLU A 18 -17.85 -5.47 8.76
C GLU A 18 -17.85 -6.12 7.37
N ASP A 19 -18.34 -5.40 6.37
CA ASP A 19 -18.36 -5.90 4.99
C ASP A 19 -16.93 -5.91 4.41
N PRO A 20 -16.31 -7.07 4.15
CA PRO A 20 -14.98 -7.13 3.56
C PRO A 20 -14.93 -6.60 2.13
N GLY A 21 -16.07 -6.37 1.48
CA GLY A 21 -16.16 -5.72 0.17
C GLY A 21 -15.58 -4.31 0.15
N VAL A 22 -15.52 -3.62 1.28
CA VAL A 22 -14.88 -2.30 1.41
C VAL A 22 -13.39 -2.32 1.04
N LEU A 23 -12.71 -3.47 1.21
CA LEU A 23 -11.31 -3.64 0.85
C LEU A 23 -11.07 -3.54 -0.66
N LEU A 24 -12.12 -3.70 -1.48
CA LEU A 24 -12.05 -3.58 -2.93
C LEU A 24 -12.25 -2.15 -3.41
N ASP A 25 -12.68 -1.24 -2.54
CA ASP A 25 -12.85 0.17 -2.84
C ASP A 25 -11.47 0.85 -2.97
N PRO A 26 -11.10 1.39 -4.13
CA PRO A 26 -9.83 2.07 -4.32
C PRO A 26 -9.57 3.22 -3.34
N ASP A 27 -10.62 3.90 -2.90
CA ASP A 27 -10.54 5.03 -1.96
C ASP A 27 -10.21 4.57 -0.53
N GLN A 28 -10.46 3.30 -0.22
CA GLN A 28 -10.13 2.67 1.06
C GLN A 28 -8.77 1.97 1.07
N GLN A 29 -8.10 1.87 -0.08
CA GLN A 29 -6.81 1.18 -0.23
C GLN A 29 -5.64 2.07 0.20
N VAL A 30 -5.74 2.60 1.39
CA VAL A 30 -4.69 3.40 2.04
C VAL A 30 -4.48 2.85 3.44
N THR A 31 -3.29 2.39 3.73
CA THR A 31 -2.91 1.99 5.08
C THR A 31 -2.39 3.21 5.83
N GLU A 32 -3.05 3.59 6.90
CA GLU A 32 -2.55 4.61 7.81
C GLU A 32 -1.60 3.96 8.81
N PRO A 33 -0.36 4.45 8.95
CA PRO A 33 0.55 3.92 9.92
C PRO A 33 0.13 4.30 11.34
N TRP A 34 0.60 3.52 12.28
CA TRP A 34 0.47 3.82 13.70
C TRP A 34 1.43 4.95 14.05
N GLY A 35 0.90 6.09 14.45
CA GLY A 35 1.68 7.25 14.85
C GLY A 35 1.14 8.56 14.27
N GLU A 36 1.76 9.66 14.65
CA GLU A 36 1.43 10.96 14.08
C GLU A 36 1.84 11.01 12.59
N PRO A 37 0.99 11.56 11.71
CA PRO A 37 1.34 11.73 10.32
C PRO A 37 2.61 12.57 10.19
N GLU A 38 3.63 12.04 9.54
CA GLU A 38 4.84 12.80 9.23
C GLU A 38 4.64 13.53 7.90
N HIS A 39 4.20 14.78 7.98
CA HIS A 39 4.15 15.64 6.82
C HIS A 39 5.54 16.18 6.51
N GLY A 40 5.91 16.13 5.26
CA GLY A 40 7.19 16.64 4.81
C GLY A 40 7.16 17.16 3.39
N PRO A 41 8.20 17.90 2.98
CA PRO A 41 8.27 18.40 1.61
C PRO A 41 8.23 17.23 0.62
N CYS A 42 7.53 17.44 -0.48
CA CYS A 42 7.49 16.48 -1.58
C CYS A 42 8.87 16.36 -2.22
N ASP A 43 9.45 15.15 -2.21
CA ASP A 43 10.80 14.91 -2.73
C ASP A 43 10.91 15.19 -4.24
N LYS A 44 9.80 15.04 -4.98
CA LYS A 44 9.80 15.27 -6.43
C LYS A 44 9.88 16.73 -6.83
N CYS A 45 9.27 17.61 -6.05
CA CYS A 45 9.28 19.05 -6.31
C CYS A 45 9.99 19.87 -5.22
N GLU A 46 10.64 19.21 -4.29
CA GLU A 46 11.36 19.82 -3.17
C GLU A 46 10.53 20.86 -2.41
N GLY A 47 9.22 20.57 -2.28
CA GLY A 47 8.28 21.42 -1.55
C GLY A 47 7.68 22.57 -2.37
N SER A 48 8.06 22.75 -3.64
CA SER A 48 7.55 23.87 -4.48
C SER A 48 6.11 23.68 -4.97
N GLY A 49 5.59 22.46 -4.96
CA GLY A 49 4.29 22.11 -5.55
C GLY A 49 4.30 22.03 -7.08
N THR A 50 5.38 22.43 -7.73
CA THR A 50 5.53 22.39 -9.18
C THR A 50 6.78 21.62 -9.61
N THR A 51 6.76 21.10 -10.81
CA THR A 51 7.92 20.48 -11.47
C THR A 51 8.18 21.15 -12.80
N VAL A 52 9.46 21.36 -13.11
CA VAL A 52 9.86 21.94 -14.38
C VAL A 52 10.09 20.81 -15.38
N TYR A 53 9.45 20.93 -16.53
CA TYR A 53 9.61 20.01 -17.64
C TYR A 53 10.28 20.72 -18.82
N GLU A 54 11.06 19.98 -19.57
CA GLU A 54 11.64 20.41 -20.83
C GLU A 54 10.92 19.70 -21.98
N CYS A 55 10.46 20.49 -22.95
CA CYS A 55 9.87 19.92 -24.15
C CYS A 55 10.97 19.40 -25.06
N PHE A 56 11.10 18.09 -25.15
CA PHE A 56 12.17 17.43 -25.90
C PHE A 56 12.15 17.83 -27.39
N SER A 57 10.97 17.91 -28.00
CA SER A 57 10.81 18.31 -29.40
C SER A 57 11.25 19.74 -29.66
N CYS A 58 10.97 20.68 -28.73
CA CYS A 58 11.39 22.08 -28.86
C CYS A 58 12.83 22.32 -28.40
N LEU A 59 13.37 21.45 -27.56
CA LEU A 59 14.76 21.53 -27.12
C LEU A 59 15.71 21.26 -28.29
N GLU A 60 15.38 20.28 -29.15
CA GLU A 60 16.20 19.91 -30.32
C GLU A 60 15.91 20.76 -31.57
N ALA A 61 14.64 21.05 -31.83
CA ALA A 61 14.21 21.73 -33.06
C ALA A 61 14.08 23.26 -32.94
N GLY A 62 14.22 23.80 -31.73
CA GLY A 62 13.94 25.19 -31.42
C GLY A 62 12.51 25.45 -30.98
N SER A 63 12.26 26.61 -30.39
CA SER A 63 10.96 27.01 -29.89
C SER A 63 9.91 27.06 -31.00
N ASP A 64 8.88 26.24 -30.90
CA ASP A 64 7.73 26.24 -31.83
C ASP A 64 6.48 26.73 -31.09
N PRO A 65 5.92 27.90 -31.43
CA PRO A 65 4.73 28.47 -30.78
C PRO A 65 3.48 27.58 -30.94
N ASP A 66 3.45 26.74 -31.98
CA ASP A 66 2.33 25.84 -32.27
C ASP A 66 2.52 24.44 -31.64
N CYS A 67 3.60 24.24 -30.87
CA CYS A 67 3.85 22.97 -30.17
C CYS A 67 2.70 22.65 -29.20
N PRO A 68 2.00 21.51 -29.36
CA PRO A 68 0.84 21.17 -28.53
C PRO A 68 1.22 20.87 -27.06
N VAL A 69 2.50 20.60 -26.80
CA VAL A 69 2.99 20.26 -25.46
C VAL A 69 3.39 21.50 -24.67
N CYS A 70 4.18 22.39 -25.24
CA CYS A 70 4.78 23.50 -24.52
C CYS A 70 4.35 24.89 -25.04
N GLN A 71 3.63 24.97 -26.17
CA GLN A 71 3.18 26.25 -26.79
C GLN A 71 4.32 27.24 -26.96
N GLY A 72 5.47 26.77 -27.44
CA GLY A 72 6.66 27.58 -27.64
C GLY A 72 7.51 27.79 -26.38
N ARG A 73 7.08 27.33 -25.22
CA ARG A 73 7.86 27.37 -23.99
C ARG A 73 8.72 26.11 -23.90
N VAL A 74 9.97 26.19 -24.28
CA VAL A 74 10.91 25.06 -24.23
C VAL A 74 10.96 24.46 -22.81
N ARG A 75 10.86 25.33 -21.80
CA ARG A 75 10.71 24.97 -20.38
C ARG A 75 9.37 25.47 -19.86
N PHE A 76 8.65 24.64 -19.12
CA PHE A 76 7.37 24.99 -18.52
C PHE A 76 7.18 24.30 -17.18
N GLU A 77 6.48 24.98 -16.30
CA GLU A 77 6.12 24.44 -15.00
C GLU A 77 4.76 23.74 -15.08
N GLN A 78 4.68 22.61 -14.41
CA GLN A 78 3.42 21.89 -14.22
C GLN A 78 3.23 21.59 -12.74
N THR A 79 1.97 21.46 -12.33
CA THR A 79 1.62 20.96 -11.00
C THR A 79 2.31 19.63 -10.76
N CYS A 80 3.00 19.51 -9.63
CA CYS A 80 3.67 18.26 -9.27
C CYS A 80 2.64 17.13 -9.16
N PRO A 81 2.76 16.06 -9.92
CA PRO A 81 1.79 14.96 -9.91
C PRO A 81 1.81 14.16 -8.60
N THR A 82 2.92 14.19 -7.87
CA THR A 82 3.08 13.45 -6.62
C THR A 82 2.34 14.09 -5.45
N CYS A 83 2.46 15.40 -5.27
CA CYS A 83 1.80 16.14 -4.19
C CYS A 83 0.58 16.93 -4.67
N GLN A 84 0.23 16.83 -5.95
CA GLN A 84 -0.90 17.54 -6.57
C GLN A 84 -0.89 19.06 -6.30
N GLY A 85 0.31 19.64 -6.26
CA GLY A 85 0.51 21.08 -6.09
C GLY A 85 0.61 21.55 -4.64
N SER A 86 0.42 20.70 -3.64
CA SER A 86 0.53 21.10 -2.22
C SER A 86 1.96 21.41 -1.78
N GLY A 87 2.96 20.88 -2.48
CA GLY A 87 4.35 20.94 -2.06
C GLY A 87 4.70 19.97 -0.94
N GLU A 88 3.72 19.37 -0.31
CA GLU A 88 3.85 18.46 0.83
C GLU A 88 3.29 17.09 0.51
N ILE A 89 3.89 16.07 1.08
CA ILE A 89 3.37 14.70 1.06
C ILE A 89 3.25 14.19 2.48
N ASP A 90 2.22 13.41 2.71
CA ASP A 90 2.11 12.60 3.90
C ASP A 90 2.98 11.35 3.72
N ARG A 91 4.15 11.36 4.34
CA ARG A 91 5.14 10.26 4.23
C ARG A 91 4.70 9.02 4.97
N THR A 92 3.67 9.12 5.78
CA THR A 92 3.19 8.01 6.59
C THR A 92 2.10 7.22 5.88
N ARG A 93 1.42 7.81 4.89
CA ARG A 93 0.42 7.10 4.09
C ARG A 93 1.09 6.14 3.12
N ARG A 94 0.74 4.87 3.26
CA ARG A 94 1.11 3.81 2.33
C ARG A 94 -0.12 3.44 1.50
N ARG A 95 0.09 3.20 0.21
CA ARG A 95 -1.01 2.80 -0.68
C ARG A 95 -1.09 1.30 -0.74
N GLY A 96 -2.28 0.81 -0.47
CA GLY A 96 -2.58 -0.61 -0.49
C GLY A 96 -3.15 -1.10 0.83
N ILE A 97 -3.58 -2.34 0.84
CA ILE A 97 -4.07 -3.04 2.03
C ILE A 97 -2.97 -3.97 2.52
N ALA A 98 -2.69 -3.92 3.83
CA ALA A 98 -1.72 -4.80 4.48
C ALA A 98 -2.19 -6.26 4.44
N VAL A 99 -1.38 -7.13 3.90
CA VAL A 99 -1.68 -8.56 3.73
C VAL A 99 -0.46 -9.43 3.97
N PHE A 100 -0.68 -10.72 4.09
CA PHE A 100 0.36 -11.73 4.19
C PHE A 100 0.26 -12.73 3.03
N PRO A 101 1.39 -13.15 2.44
CA PRO A 101 1.38 -14.11 1.33
C PRO A 101 0.94 -15.52 1.76
N LYS A 102 0.96 -15.80 3.06
CA LYS A 102 0.54 -17.07 3.65
C LYS A 102 -0.27 -16.83 4.91
N ARG A 103 -1.29 -17.66 5.13
CA ARG A 103 -2.12 -17.63 6.35
C ARG A 103 -1.28 -17.80 7.63
N GLU A 104 -0.29 -18.66 7.60
CA GLU A 104 0.63 -18.86 8.74
C GLU A 104 1.42 -17.57 9.09
N GLY A 105 1.81 -16.78 8.09
CA GLY A 105 2.47 -15.48 8.31
C GLY A 105 1.56 -14.52 9.04
N LEU A 106 0.29 -14.43 8.61
CA LEU A 106 -0.73 -13.63 9.30
C LEU A 106 -0.91 -14.07 10.76
N TYR A 107 -1.01 -15.37 11.01
CA TYR A 107 -1.19 -15.90 12.38
C TYR A 107 0.02 -15.62 13.29
N ARG A 108 1.24 -15.74 12.77
CA ARG A 108 2.47 -15.36 13.49
C ARG A 108 2.50 -13.90 13.85
N TYR A 109 2.10 -13.05 12.92
CA TYR A 109 2.01 -11.61 13.13
C TYR A 109 0.99 -11.25 14.22
N LEU A 110 -0.21 -11.85 14.18
CA LEU A 110 -1.25 -11.64 15.20
C LEU A 110 -0.80 -12.13 16.57
N ALA A 111 -0.12 -13.28 16.64
CA ALA A 111 0.46 -13.81 17.85
C ALA A 111 1.54 -12.88 18.43
N TRP A 112 2.39 -12.33 17.57
CA TRP A 112 3.43 -11.39 17.98
C TRP A 112 2.83 -10.07 18.50
N LYS A 113 1.82 -9.55 17.85
CA LYS A 113 1.11 -8.34 18.31
C LYS A 113 0.38 -8.51 19.61
N ASN A 114 0.16 -9.75 20.05
CA ASN A 114 -0.65 -10.08 21.24
C ASN A 114 -2.02 -9.36 21.19
N ASP A 115 -2.67 -9.41 20.04
CA ASP A 115 -3.92 -8.70 19.77
C ASP A 115 -5.06 -9.35 20.55
N ALA A 116 -5.54 -8.67 21.60
CA ALA A 116 -6.59 -9.14 22.50
C ALA A 116 -7.98 -9.29 21.82
N GLY A 117 -8.11 -8.93 20.56
CA GLY A 117 -9.37 -8.94 19.79
C GLY A 117 -9.41 -9.97 18.68
N VAL A 118 -8.67 -11.09 18.79
CA VAL A 118 -8.60 -12.12 17.73
C VAL A 118 -9.93 -12.83 17.54
N GLU A 119 -10.77 -12.88 18.59
CA GLU A 119 -12.04 -13.64 18.60
C GLU A 119 -13.11 -13.01 17.71
N ASP A 120 -13.04 -11.70 17.48
CA ASP A 120 -14.01 -10.96 16.68
C ASP A 120 -13.45 -10.62 15.27
N LYS A 121 -12.65 -11.52 14.72
CA LYS A 121 -12.01 -11.30 13.42
C LYS A 121 -12.23 -12.47 12.46
N VAL A 122 -12.17 -12.13 11.18
CA VAL A 122 -12.20 -13.10 10.07
C VAL A 122 -10.92 -12.99 9.27
N VAL A 123 -10.54 -14.08 8.63
CA VAL A 123 -9.48 -14.10 7.63
C VAL A 123 -10.12 -13.91 6.26
N VAL A 124 -9.68 -12.89 5.56
CA VAL A 124 -10.12 -12.59 4.21
C VAL A 124 -9.01 -12.97 3.25
N GLU A 125 -9.31 -13.82 2.28
CA GLU A 125 -8.41 -14.12 1.17
C GLU A 125 -8.71 -13.19 0.01
N LEU A 126 -7.70 -12.46 -0.44
CA LEU A 126 -7.78 -11.43 -1.46
C LEU A 126 -6.88 -11.80 -2.64
N ALA A 127 -7.36 -11.58 -3.86
CA ALA A 127 -6.52 -11.58 -5.05
C ALA A 127 -6.29 -10.13 -5.50
N GLY A 128 -5.04 -9.78 -5.80
CA GLY A 128 -4.70 -8.41 -6.15
C GLY A 128 -3.28 -8.26 -6.69
N GLU A 129 -2.90 -7.02 -6.92
CA GLU A 129 -1.59 -6.61 -7.41
C GLU A 129 -0.76 -6.05 -6.25
N LEU A 130 0.54 -6.31 -6.26
CA LEU A 130 1.46 -5.73 -5.28
C LEU A 130 1.52 -4.21 -5.45
N SER A 131 1.52 -3.49 -4.32
CA SER A 131 1.85 -2.08 -4.28
C SER A 131 3.36 -1.87 -4.43
N ASP A 132 3.75 -0.72 -4.95
CA ASP A 132 5.16 -0.28 -4.97
C ASP A 132 5.60 0.24 -3.59
N ASP A 133 4.65 0.51 -2.68
CA ASP A 133 4.93 0.92 -1.31
C ASP A 133 5.27 -0.30 -0.44
N CYS A 134 6.10 -0.08 0.58
CA CYS A 134 6.40 -1.08 1.60
C CYS A 134 5.48 -0.90 2.81
N ASP A 135 5.02 -2.00 3.38
CA ASP A 135 4.34 -1.99 4.66
C ASP A 135 5.32 -1.66 5.80
N LEU A 136 4.82 -1.01 6.87
CA LEU A 136 5.63 -0.73 8.06
C LEU A 136 6.07 -2.01 8.79
N ASP A 137 5.24 -3.05 8.69
CA ASP A 137 5.50 -4.36 9.28
C ASP A 137 6.10 -5.35 8.24
N ALA A 138 6.81 -4.84 7.22
CA ALA A 138 7.47 -5.66 6.19
C ALA A 138 8.48 -6.64 6.78
N ASP A 139 9.14 -6.27 7.88
CA ASP A 139 10.06 -7.15 8.61
C ASP A 139 9.37 -8.39 9.19
N HIS A 140 8.05 -8.30 9.41
CA HIS A 140 7.20 -9.41 9.82
C HIS A 140 6.55 -10.15 8.64
N GLY A 141 6.91 -9.79 7.41
CA GLY A 141 6.41 -10.39 6.19
C GLY A 141 5.11 -9.82 5.65
N ALA A 142 4.68 -8.66 6.17
CA ALA A 142 3.56 -7.92 5.63
C ALA A 142 3.90 -7.31 4.25
N LEU A 143 2.92 -7.30 3.37
CA LEU A 143 2.98 -6.71 2.03
C LEU A 143 1.79 -5.79 1.86
N LEU A 144 1.91 -4.82 0.97
CA LEU A 144 0.79 -4.00 0.52
C LEU A 144 0.32 -4.46 -0.86
N ILE A 145 -0.99 -4.62 -1.02
CA ILE A 145 -1.60 -4.95 -2.30
C ILE A 145 -2.75 -4.00 -2.63
N PHE A 146 -3.08 -3.91 -3.91
CA PHE A 146 -4.34 -3.37 -4.39
C PHE A 146 -5.30 -4.54 -4.66
N PRO A 147 -6.22 -4.86 -3.74
CA PRO A 147 -7.17 -5.93 -3.93
C PRO A 147 -8.07 -5.66 -5.13
N ARG A 148 -8.30 -6.70 -5.93
CA ARG A 148 -9.18 -6.66 -7.11
C ARG A 148 -10.37 -7.60 -6.95
N ARG A 149 -10.23 -8.60 -6.09
CA ARG A 149 -11.26 -9.61 -5.89
C ARG A 149 -11.17 -10.25 -4.51
N LEU A 150 -12.31 -10.40 -3.88
CA LEU A 150 -12.49 -11.24 -2.70
C LEU A 150 -12.55 -12.71 -3.14
N VAL A 151 -11.75 -13.57 -2.52
CA VAL A 151 -11.68 -14.99 -2.82
C VAL A 151 -12.49 -15.79 -1.80
N SER A 152 -12.21 -15.59 -0.51
CA SER A 152 -12.94 -16.23 0.58
C SER A 152 -12.93 -15.39 1.84
N VAL A 153 -13.89 -15.66 2.73
CA VAL A 153 -13.96 -15.10 4.08
C VAL A 153 -14.19 -16.28 5.03
N GLU A 154 -13.32 -16.45 5.99
CA GLU A 154 -13.38 -17.56 6.95
C GLU A 154 -13.19 -17.02 8.37
N PRO A 155 -13.81 -17.65 9.39
CA PRO A 155 -13.51 -17.31 10.77
C PRO A 155 -12.00 -17.42 11.04
N LEU A 156 -11.46 -16.51 11.86
CA LEU A 156 -10.09 -16.62 12.31
C LEU A 156 -9.98 -17.78 13.31
N ASP A 157 -8.98 -18.63 13.11
CA ASP A 157 -8.68 -19.71 14.06
C ASP A 157 -7.85 -19.15 15.24
N ALA A 158 -8.57 -18.67 16.26
CA ALA A 158 -7.97 -18.10 17.45
C ALA A 158 -7.11 -19.11 18.23
N GLU A 159 -7.45 -20.40 18.21
CA GLU A 159 -6.68 -21.43 18.87
C GLU A 159 -5.30 -21.59 18.23
N SER A 160 -5.23 -21.56 16.89
CA SER A 160 -3.96 -21.59 16.17
C SER A 160 -3.09 -20.37 16.47
N VAL A 161 -3.68 -19.17 16.58
CA VAL A 161 -2.93 -17.95 16.96
C VAL A 161 -2.39 -18.05 18.37
N GLN A 162 -3.20 -18.51 19.33
CA GLN A 162 -2.80 -18.69 20.72
C GLN A 162 -1.70 -19.75 20.86
N ALA A 163 -1.79 -20.85 20.13
CA ALA A 163 -0.78 -21.90 20.13
C ALA A 163 0.59 -21.40 19.66
N ILE A 164 0.63 -20.48 18.68
CA ILE A 164 1.86 -19.84 18.23
C ILE A 164 2.41 -18.89 19.30
N SER A 165 1.54 -18.08 19.92
CA SER A 165 1.94 -17.14 20.97
C SER A 165 2.59 -17.84 22.16
N SER A 166 2.05 -19.01 22.57
CA SER A 166 2.57 -19.80 23.67
C SER A 166 3.97 -20.36 23.40
N ARG A 167 4.26 -20.75 22.15
CA ARG A 167 5.58 -21.28 21.76
C ARG A 167 6.67 -20.21 21.71
N THR A 168 6.33 -19.00 21.29
CA THR A 168 7.28 -17.87 21.25
C THR A 168 7.64 -17.36 22.64
N GLY A 169 6.79 -17.55 23.64
CA GLY A 169 7.10 -17.21 25.04
C GLY A 169 8.07 -18.18 25.73
N GLU A 170 8.13 -19.46 25.30
CA GLU A 170 9.01 -20.49 25.90
C GLU A 170 10.47 -20.42 25.38
N GLU A 171 10.71 -19.81 24.22
CA GLU A 171 12.08 -19.68 23.67
C GLU A 171 12.83 -18.43 24.19
N ALA A 172 12.21 -17.63 25.05
CA ALA A 172 12.78 -16.38 25.56
C ALA A 172 13.29 -16.47 27.03
N GLU A 173 13.32 -17.67 27.66
CA GLU A 173 13.88 -17.88 29.00
C GLU A 173 15.28 -18.53 28.96
#